data_999d9f42c94985dd35c8b16ad68ded07
#
_entry.id   999d9f42c94985dd35c8b16ad68ded07
#
_cell.length_a   1.000
_cell.length_b   1.000
_cell.length_c   1.000
_cell.angle_alpha   90.00
_cell.angle_beta   90.00
_cell.angle_gamma   90.00
#
_symmetry.space_group_name_H-M   'P 1'
#
loop_
_entity.id
_entity.type
_entity.pdbx_description
1 polymer ?
#
loop_
_entity_poly.entity_id
_entity_poly.type
_entity_poly.pdbx_seq_one_letter_code
_entity_poly.pdbx_strand_id
1 'polypeptide(L)'
;MTPLTMLSCMLLAAHALRAEGAGAALFWILAALLPLARPAWRHVAMSGLLLYGVVLWSEVTLQLVGQRIGLDQPWYRLAAILVAVTLLTLGGALMQARRSLERQAGQTAAGLTFLLVVAALALAREKGPFGIILFDRFSPGAGWPVIFLLGIYGAWLVGKLEGDERGRWRRLAWGLFSGVFFLQLGLGLLGLPDFLMTGKLHLPIPALIAAGPLYRGEGFFMIILFAVTVILVGPAWCSHLCYIGAWDNWAVQGRQSVGAVPGWAKALRWAIAFLVFG
;
A
#
# COMPACT_ATOMS: atom_id res chain seq x y z
N MET A 1 18.76 -20.33 -2.16
CA MET A 1 17.40 -20.32 -1.57
C MET A 1 17.47 -21.07 -0.26
N THR A 2 16.86 -20.57 0.79
CA THR A 2 16.78 -21.33 2.02
C THR A 2 15.46 -22.12 2.01
N PRO A 3 15.50 -23.45 2.00
CA PRO A 3 14.31 -24.29 2.02
C PRO A 3 13.39 -23.94 3.19
N LEU A 4 13.98 -23.45 4.28
CA LEU A 4 13.28 -23.00 5.47
C LEU A 4 12.29 -21.85 5.21
N THR A 5 12.69 -20.82 4.45
CA THR A 5 11.79 -19.69 4.12
C THR A 5 10.63 -20.08 3.22
N MET A 6 10.89 -20.96 2.26
CA MET A 6 9.81 -21.50 1.40
C MET A 6 8.82 -22.34 2.19
N LEU A 7 9.33 -23.23 3.05
CA LEU A 7 8.47 -24.07 3.90
C LEU A 7 7.60 -23.20 4.81
N SER A 8 8.18 -22.17 5.44
CA SER A 8 7.42 -21.24 6.28
C SER A 8 6.30 -20.53 5.51
N CYS A 9 6.58 -20.02 4.30
CA CYS A 9 5.56 -19.38 3.46
C CYS A 9 4.47 -20.39 3.01
N MET A 10 4.82 -21.62 2.71
CA MET A 10 3.85 -22.67 2.33
C MET A 10 2.92 -23.04 3.50
N LEU A 11 3.47 -23.12 4.72
CA LEU A 11 2.66 -23.35 5.92
C LEU A 11 1.72 -22.18 6.20
N LEU A 12 2.19 -20.94 6.02
CA LEU A 12 1.36 -19.73 6.12
C LEU A 12 0.28 -19.69 5.03
N ALA A 13 0.61 -20.10 3.79
CA ALA A 13 -0.36 -20.22 2.71
C ALA A 13 -1.46 -21.24 3.01
N ALA A 14 -1.10 -22.40 3.56
CA ALA A 14 -2.06 -23.43 3.95
C ALA A 14 -2.98 -22.95 5.10
N HIS A 15 -2.44 -22.22 6.07
CA HIS A 15 -3.23 -21.60 7.13
C HIS A 15 -4.17 -20.52 6.55
N ALA A 16 -3.65 -19.59 5.76
CA ALA A 16 -4.41 -18.51 5.15
C ALA A 16 -5.54 -19.02 4.24
N LEU A 17 -5.31 -20.13 3.51
CA LEU A 17 -6.35 -20.77 2.71
C LEU A 17 -7.57 -21.18 3.53
N ARG A 18 -7.34 -21.68 4.74
CA ARG A 18 -8.43 -22.13 5.64
C ARG A 18 -9.09 -20.97 6.39
N ALA A 19 -8.32 -19.94 6.77
CA ALA A 19 -8.80 -18.84 7.60
C ALA A 19 -9.45 -17.72 6.77
N GLU A 20 -8.84 -17.35 5.63
CA GLU A 20 -9.19 -16.15 4.86
C GLU A 20 -9.51 -16.43 3.38
N GLY A 21 -9.24 -17.66 2.92
CA GLY A 21 -9.55 -18.11 1.56
C GLY A 21 -8.39 -18.02 0.56
N ALA A 22 -8.70 -18.28 -0.70
CA ALA A 22 -7.70 -18.47 -1.77
C ALA A 22 -6.83 -17.23 -2.04
N GLY A 23 -7.38 -16.03 -1.89
CA GLY A 23 -6.63 -14.79 -2.13
C GLY A 23 -5.48 -14.61 -1.15
N ALA A 24 -5.72 -14.82 0.15
CA ALA A 24 -4.69 -14.75 1.18
C ALA A 24 -3.64 -15.87 1.02
N ALA A 25 -4.07 -17.07 0.63
CA ALA A 25 -3.15 -18.16 0.31
C ALA A 25 -2.24 -17.76 -0.88
N LEU A 26 -2.79 -17.17 -1.93
CA LEU A 26 -2.04 -16.72 -3.09
C LEU A 26 -1.01 -15.64 -2.72
N PHE A 27 -1.33 -14.72 -1.80
CA PHE A 27 -0.37 -13.76 -1.27
C PHE A 27 0.87 -14.47 -0.70
N TRP A 28 0.70 -15.49 0.15
CA TRP A 28 1.82 -16.23 0.74
C TRP A 28 2.56 -17.12 -0.26
N ILE A 29 1.88 -17.64 -1.30
CA ILE A 29 2.51 -18.36 -2.41
C ILE A 29 3.40 -17.39 -3.21
N LEU A 30 2.92 -16.19 -3.52
CA LEU A 30 3.71 -15.16 -4.18
C LEU A 30 4.90 -14.73 -3.31
N ALA A 31 4.71 -14.62 -1.99
CA ALA A 31 5.80 -14.36 -1.05
C ALA A 31 6.85 -15.48 -1.07
N ALA A 32 6.45 -16.75 -1.20
CA ALA A 32 7.38 -17.87 -1.33
C ALA A 32 8.26 -17.78 -2.60
N LEU A 33 7.81 -17.07 -3.65
CA LEU A 33 8.57 -16.84 -4.88
C LEU A 33 9.53 -15.63 -4.77
N LEU A 34 9.33 -14.75 -3.81
CA LEU A 34 10.15 -13.54 -3.63
C LEU A 34 11.67 -13.83 -3.50
N PRO A 35 12.13 -14.91 -2.82
CA PRO A 35 13.54 -15.27 -2.78
C PRO A 35 14.16 -15.62 -4.15
N LEU A 36 13.35 -15.91 -5.17
CA LEU A 36 13.80 -16.14 -6.55
C LEU A 36 14.11 -14.83 -7.29
N ALA A 37 13.53 -13.72 -6.84
CA ALA A 37 13.76 -12.43 -7.46
C ALA A 37 15.23 -12.01 -7.31
N ARG A 38 15.75 -11.28 -8.31
CA ARG A 38 17.15 -10.81 -8.31
C ARG A 38 17.44 -9.67 -7.33
N PRO A 39 16.51 -8.71 -7.08
CA PRO A 39 16.80 -7.54 -6.27
C PRO A 39 17.10 -7.91 -4.81
N ALA A 40 18.07 -7.25 -4.23
CA ALA A 40 18.52 -7.59 -2.87
C ALA A 40 17.60 -7.10 -1.76
N TRP A 41 16.71 -6.14 -2.03
CA TRP A 41 15.68 -5.69 -1.10
C TRP A 41 14.73 -6.83 -0.64
N ARG A 42 14.66 -7.91 -1.43
CA ARG A 42 13.89 -9.12 -1.10
C ARG A 42 14.16 -9.67 0.29
N HIS A 43 15.39 -9.55 0.78
CA HIS A 43 15.76 -10.08 2.10
C HIS A 43 15.11 -9.31 3.24
N VAL A 44 15.04 -7.97 3.13
CA VAL A 44 14.32 -7.10 4.08
C VAL A 44 12.84 -7.40 4.05
N ALA A 45 12.24 -7.42 2.84
CA ALA A 45 10.84 -7.73 2.65
C ALA A 45 10.45 -9.09 3.22
N MET A 46 11.24 -10.13 2.89
CA MET A 46 10.99 -11.49 3.37
C MET A 46 11.16 -11.61 4.88
N SER A 47 12.16 -10.95 5.47
CA SER A 47 12.33 -10.92 6.92
C SER A 47 11.10 -10.34 7.61
N GLY A 48 10.59 -9.19 7.14
CA GLY A 48 9.39 -8.56 7.71
C GLY A 48 8.13 -9.41 7.54
N LEU A 49 7.91 -10.00 6.36
CA LEU A 49 6.77 -10.89 6.13
C LEU A 49 6.81 -12.12 7.06
N LEU A 50 7.98 -12.75 7.24
CA LEU A 50 8.11 -13.89 8.15
C LEU A 50 7.97 -13.49 9.61
N LEU A 51 8.42 -12.30 10.03
CA LEU A 51 8.14 -11.79 11.37
C LEU A 51 6.63 -11.59 11.61
N TYR A 52 5.91 -11.07 10.63
CA TYR A 52 4.45 -11.03 10.68
C TYR A 52 3.86 -12.46 10.77
N GLY A 53 4.39 -13.42 10.02
CA GLY A 53 4.02 -14.83 10.12
C GLY A 53 4.25 -15.43 11.51
N VAL A 54 5.30 -15.01 12.23
CA VAL A 54 5.53 -15.41 13.64
C VAL A 54 4.41 -14.90 14.53
N VAL A 55 3.97 -13.65 14.35
CA VAL A 55 2.84 -13.08 15.11
C VAL A 55 1.57 -13.89 14.84
N LEU A 56 1.24 -14.17 13.57
CA LEU A 56 0.08 -14.98 13.20
C LEU A 56 0.12 -16.37 13.86
N TRP A 57 1.25 -17.08 13.79
CA TRP A 57 1.38 -18.39 14.43
C TRP A 57 1.25 -18.31 15.95
N SER A 58 1.73 -17.24 16.57
CA SER A 58 1.60 -17.03 18.02
C SER A 58 0.13 -16.82 18.41
N GLU A 59 -0.62 -16.02 17.65
CA GLU A 59 -2.06 -15.81 17.87
C GLU A 59 -2.85 -17.11 17.71
N VAL A 60 -2.60 -17.87 16.62
CA VAL A 60 -3.22 -19.16 16.37
C VAL A 60 -2.93 -20.16 17.51
N THR A 61 -1.68 -20.16 18.00
CA THR A 61 -1.27 -21.01 19.12
C THR A 61 -2.06 -20.69 20.38
N LEU A 62 -2.12 -19.40 20.74
CA LEU A 62 -2.85 -18.94 21.91
C LEU A 62 -4.35 -19.27 21.83
N GLN A 63 -4.97 -19.04 20.67
CA GLN A 63 -6.39 -19.31 20.45
C GLN A 63 -6.71 -20.82 20.56
N LEU A 64 -5.99 -21.66 19.81
CA LEU A 64 -6.29 -23.08 19.74
C LEU A 64 -5.94 -23.82 21.05
N VAL A 65 -4.84 -23.47 21.68
CA VAL A 65 -4.47 -24.04 22.98
C VAL A 65 -5.44 -23.59 24.07
N GLY A 66 -5.81 -22.29 24.09
CA GLY A 66 -6.81 -21.78 25.02
C GLY A 66 -8.18 -22.46 24.87
N GLN A 67 -8.64 -22.67 23.65
CA GLN A 67 -9.88 -23.43 23.39
C GLN A 67 -9.81 -24.86 23.91
N ARG A 68 -8.69 -25.56 23.71
CA ARG A 68 -8.55 -26.95 24.22
C ARG A 68 -8.49 -27.03 25.71
N ILE A 69 -7.82 -26.08 26.38
CA ILE A 69 -7.80 -25.98 27.84
C ILE A 69 -9.22 -25.76 28.37
N GLY A 70 -10.00 -24.85 27.77
CA GLY A 70 -11.37 -24.57 28.16
C GLY A 70 -12.35 -25.74 27.95
N LEU A 71 -11.99 -26.71 27.09
CA LEU A 71 -12.76 -27.91 26.79
C LEU A 71 -12.21 -29.18 27.47
N ASP A 72 -11.27 -29.08 28.41
CA ASP A 72 -10.56 -30.16 29.06
C ASP A 72 -9.95 -31.20 28.09
N GLN A 73 -9.51 -30.75 26.91
CA GLN A 73 -8.90 -31.61 25.89
C GLN A 73 -7.37 -31.61 25.98
N PRO A 74 -6.69 -32.70 25.53
CA PRO A 74 -5.23 -32.75 25.51
C PRO A 74 -4.66 -31.72 24.57
N TRP A 75 -3.96 -30.69 25.10
CA TRP A 75 -3.46 -29.54 24.36
C TRP A 75 -1.95 -29.58 24.06
N TYR A 76 -1.16 -30.32 24.84
CA TYR A 76 0.31 -30.29 24.79
C TYR A 76 0.91 -30.69 23.43
N ARG A 77 0.33 -31.67 22.74
CA ARG A 77 0.80 -32.09 21.39
C ARG A 77 0.56 -30.99 20.35
N LEU A 78 -0.61 -30.37 20.39
CA LEU A 78 -0.95 -29.27 19.50
C LEU A 78 -0.03 -28.07 19.75
N ALA A 79 0.18 -27.70 21.02
CA ALA A 79 1.09 -26.63 21.41
C ALA A 79 2.52 -26.90 20.91
N ALA A 80 3.04 -28.12 21.09
CA ALA A 80 4.38 -28.48 20.62
C ALA A 80 4.54 -28.32 19.12
N ILE A 81 3.55 -28.74 18.31
CA ILE A 81 3.57 -28.60 16.84
C ILE A 81 3.55 -27.13 16.45
N LEU A 82 2.63 -26.32 17.03
CA LEU A 82 2.49 -24.91 16.68
C LEU A 82 3.70 -24.07 17.10
N VAL A 83 4.28 -24.36 18.27
CA VAL A 83 5.53 -23.73 18.72
C VAL A 83 6.68 -24.10 17.77
N ALA A 84 6.78 -25.36 17.34
CA ALA A 84 7.81 -25.76 16.37
C ALA A 84 7.67 -25.01 15.04
N VAL A 85 6.46 -24.83 14.53
CA VAL A 85 6.18 -24.04 13.31
C VAL A 85 6.54 -22.57 13.50
N THR A 86 6.21 -22.00 14.66
CA THR A 86 6.56 -20.62 15.00
C THR A 86 8.08 -20.43 15.04
N LEU A 87 8.82 -21.33 15.69
CA LEU A 87 10.28 -21.30 15.76
C LEU A 87 10.93 -21.49 14.37
N LEU A 88 10.38 -22.35 13.54
CA LEU A 88 10.82 -22.55 12.16
C LEU A 88 10.66 -21.24 11.35
N THR A 89 9.52 -20.59 11.48
CA THR A 89 9.24 -19.30 10.82
C THR A 89 10.17 -18.21 11.32
N LEU A 90 10.40 -18.13 12.63
CA LEU A 90 11.35 -17.19 13.24
C LEU A 90 12.78 -17.43 12.75
N GLY A 91 13.21 -18.68 12.68
CA GLY A 91 14.52 -19.03 12.12
C GLY A 91 14.70 -18.57 10.68
N GLY A 92 13.65 -18.72 9.87
CA GLY A 92 13.59 -18.17 8.50
C GLY A 92 13.72 -16.65 8.47
N ALA A 93 12.98 -15.93 9.34
CA ALA A 93 13.04 -14.49 9.45
C ALA A 93 14.44 -13.98 9.83
N LEU A 94 15.04 -14.56 10.87
CA LEU A 94 16.38 -14.17 11.34
C LEU A 94 17.47 -14.43 10.29
N MET A 95 17.35 -15.53 9.53
CA MET A 95 18.28 -15.83 8.45
C MET A 95 18.21 -14.78 7.33
N GLN A 96 17.01 -14.32 6.98
CA GLN A 96 16.83 -13.26 6.00
C GLN A 96 17.29 -11.91 6.55
N ALA A 97 17.04 -11.61 7.81
CA ALA A 97 17.49 -10.39 8.47
C ALA A 97 19.04 -10.29 8.45
N ARG A 98 19.74 -11.34 8.80
CA ARG A 98 21.24 -11.38 8.72
C ARG A 98 21.74 -11.04 7.31
N ARG A 99 21.12 -11.61 6.28
CA ARG A 99 21.48 -11.32 4.88
C ARG A 99 21.17 -9.90 4.45
N SER A 100 20.21 -9.24 5.08
CA SER A 100 19.88 -7.85 4.79
C SER A 100 20.89 -6.86 5.38
N LEU A 101 21.48 -7.18 6.54
CA LEU A 101 22.47 -6.33 7.21
C LEU A 101 23.79 -6.18 6.43
N GLU A 102 24.09 -7.13 5.55
CA GLU A 102 25.31 -7.12 4.73
C GLU A 102 25.18 -6.21 3.49
N ARG A 103 24.09 -5.43 3.33
CA ARG A 103 23.75 -4.77 2.07
C ARG A 103 23.58 -3.26 2.18
N GLN A 104 23.64 -2.57 1.00
CA GLN A 104 23.61 -1.11 0.88
C GLN A 104 22.27 -0.48 1.31
N ALA A 105 22.32 0.77 1.81
CA ALA A 105 21.19 1.52 2.36
C ALA A 105 19.97 1.64 1.42
N GLY A 106 20.16 1.86 0.11
CA GLY A 106 19.07 1.97 -0.85
C GLY A 106 18.24 0.70 -1.02
N GLN A 107 18.87 -0.48 -0.86
CA GLN A 107 18.16 -1.77 -0.91
C GLN A 107 17.31 -1.98 0.34
N THR A 108 17.74 -1.43 1.47
CA THR A 108 16.95 -1.43 2.71
C THR A 108 15.73 -0.54 2.56
N ALA A 109 15.86 0.65 1.98
CA ALA A 109 14.75 1.56 1.72
C ALA A 109 13.67 0.92 0.83
N ALA A 110 14.06 0.25 -0.26
CA ALA A 110 13.13 -0.47 -1.12
C ALA A 110 12.39 -1.60 -0.39
N GLY A 111 13.10 -2.39 0.44
CA GLY A 111 12.49 -3.45 1.23
C GLY A 111 11.52 -2.94 2.30
N LEU A 112 11.87 -1.85 2.98
CA LEU A 112 11.00 -1.18 3.94
C LEU A 112 9.77 -0.58 3.24
N THR A 113 9.94 -0.01 2.04
CA THR A 113 8.80 0.50 1.24
C THR A 113 7.86 -0.62 0.88
N PHE A 114 8.36 -1.79 0.45
CA PHE A 114 7.52 -2.97 0.23
C PHE A 114 6.68 -3.29 1.46
N LEU A 115 7.30 -3.44 2.62
CA LEU A 115 6.62 -3.78 3.88
C LEU A 115 5.60 -2.73 4.29
N LEU A 116 5.96 -1.44 4.17
CA LEU A 116 5.08 -0.33 4.51
C LEU A 116 3.84 -0.30 3.62
N VAL A 117 4.00 -0.48 2.30
CA VAL A 117 2.88 -0.51 1.35
C VAL A 117 1.97 -1.72 1.65
N VAL A 118 2.55 -2.91 1.85
CA VAL A 118 1.77 -4.11 2.19
C VAL A 118 1.02 -3.92 3.50
N ALA A 119 1.68 -3.45 4.55
CA ALA A 119 1.06 -3.24 5.86
C ALA A 119 -0.04 -2.18 5.81
N ALA A 120 0.20 -1.04 5.15
CA ALA A 120 -0.80 0.03 5.03
C ALA A 120 -2.04 -0.41 4.25
N LEU A 121 -1.87 -1.12 3.14
CA LEU A 121 -2.98 -1.61 2.32
C LEU A 121 -3.71 -2.78 2.99
N ALA A 122 -3.02 -3.69 3.67
CA ALA A 122 -3.63 -4.74 4.47
C ALA A 122 -4.47 -4.15 5.61
N LEU A 123 -3.93 -3.18 6.35
CA LEU A 123 -4.66 -2.48 7.40
C LEU A 123 -5.88 -1.73 6.85
N ALA A 124 -5.73 -1.05 5.71
CA ALA A 124 -6.84 -0.38 5.04
C ALA A 124 -7.93 -1.37 4.61
N ARG A 125 -7.54 -2.55 4.12
CA ARG A 125 -8.47 -3.61 3.74
C ARG A 125 -9.22 -4.17 4.95
N GLU A 126 -8.55 -4.40 6.08
CA GLU A 126 -9.15 -4.97 7.29
C GLU A 126 -10.00 -3.99 8.07
N LYS A 127 -9.56 -2.74 8.19
CA LYS A 127 -10.21 -1.71 9.03
C LYS A 127 -11.06 -0.74 8.23
N GLY A 128 -10.86 -0.66 6.92
CA GLY A 128 -11.62 0.21 6.02
C GLY A 128 -12.97 -0.38 5.61
N PRO A 129 -13.80 0.38 4.90
CA PRO A 129 -15.05 -0.12 4.34
C PRO A 129 -14.77 -1.22 3.32
N PHE A 130 -15.72 -2.18 3.24
CA PHE A 130 -15.63 -3.28 2.25
C PHE A 130 -15.38 -2.73 0.84
N GLY A 131 -14.46 -3.36 0.13
CA GLY A 131 -14.13 -3.01 -1.26
C GLY A 131 -13.27 -1.77 -1.41
N ILE A 132 -12.53 -1.34 -0.36
CA ILE A 132 -11.52 -0.28 -0.49
C ILE A 132 -10.40 -0.71 -1.45
N ILE A 133 -10.08 -1.99 -1.50
CA ILE A 133 -9.24 -2.58 -2.55
C ILE A 133 -10.16 -2.97 -3.70
N LEU A 134 -9.99 -2.32 -4.84
CA LEU A 134 -10.87 -2.44 -6.01
C LEU A 134 -11.19 -3.90 -6.39
N PHE A 135 -10.18 -4.76 -6.39
CA PHE A 135 -10.33 -6.15 -6.81
C PHE A 135 -11.20 -7.00 -5.86
N ASP A 136 -11.28 -6.65 -4.57
CA ASP A 136 -12.16 -7.33 -3.62
C ASP A 136 -13.66 -7.12 -3.94
N ARG A 137 -14.02 -6.08 -4.72
CA ARG A 137 -15.40 -5.83 -5.16
C ARG A 137 -15.86 -6.83 -6.21
N PHE A 138 -14.93 -7.26 -7.08
CA PHE A 138 -15.24 -8.21 -8.16
C PHE A 138 -15.04 -9.66 -7.73
N SER A 139 -14.07 -9.92 -6.84
CA SER A 139 -13.79 -11.27 -6.33
C SER A 139 -13.27 -11.18 -4.90
N PRO A 140 -14.03 -11.68 -3.91
CA PRO A 140 -13.61 -11.68 -2.51
C PRO A 140 -12.26 -12.36 -2.33
N GLY A 141 -11.33 -11.67 -1.67
CA GLY A 141 -9.97 -12.15 -1.45
C GLY A 141 -8.96 -11.80 -2.55
N ALA A 142 -9.40 -11.34 -3.74
CA ALA A 142 -8.50 -10.94 -4.83
C ALA A 142 -7.67 -9.70 -4.49
N GLY A 143 -8.03 -8.95 -3.46
CA GLY A 143 -7.24 -7.83 -2.95
C GLY A 143 -5.87 -8.24 -2.42
N TRP A 144 -5.69 -9.42 -1.84
CA TRP A 144 -4.41 -9.88 -1.29
C TRP A 144 -3.27 -9.96 -2.32
N PRO A 145 -3.44 -10.62 -3.48
CA PRO A 145 -2.43 -10.60 -4.55
C PRO A 145 -2.11 -9.18 -5.04
N VAL A 146 -3.12 -8.31 -5.13
CA VAL A 146 -2.93 -6.92 -5.56
C VAL A 146 -2.10 -6.14 -4.56
N ILE A 147 -2.35 -6.30 -3.26
CA ILE A 147 -1.53 -5.70 -2.19
C ILE A 147 -0.07 -6.12 -2.34
N PHE A 148 0.18 -7.41 -2.58
CA PHE A 148 1.54 -7.92 -2.79
C PHE A 148 2.21 -7.29 -4.03
N LEU A 149 1.51 -7.23 -5.17
CA LEU A 149 2.02 -6.63 -6.40
C LEU A 149 2.28 -5.13 -6.26
N LEU A 150 1.43 -4.39 -5.53
CA LEU A 150 1.65 -2.98 -5.22
C LEU A 150 2.87 -2.78 -4.32
N GLY A 151 3.11 -3.70 -3.39
CA GLY A 151 4.35 -3.71 -2.60
C GLY A 151 5.59 -3.85 -3.48
N ILE A 152 5.58 -4.79 -4.44
CA ILE A 152 6.67 -4.96 -5.42
C ILE A 152 6.85 -3.69 -6.26
N TYR A 153 5.75 -3.11 -6.73
CA TYR A 153 5.80 -1.87 -7.51
C TYR A 153 6.41 -0.73 -6.69
N GLY A 154 6.04 -0.57 -5.41
CA GLY A 154 6.61 0.43 -4.52
C GLY A 154 8.13 0.27 -4.33
N ALA A 155 8.58 -0.96 -4.06
CA ALA A 155 10.00 -1.26 -3.92
C ALA A 155 10.80 -1.02 -5.22
N TRP A 156 10.23 -1.39 -6.36
CA TRP A 156 10.83 -1.14 -7.67
C TRP A 156 10.93 0.36 -7.97
N LEU A 157 9.85 1.11 -7.69
CA LEU A 157 9.81 2.55 -7.92
C LEU A 157 10.84 3.31 -7.08
N VAL A 158 10.99 2.96 -5.81
CA VAL A 158 12.02 3.57 -4.93
C VAL A 158 13.40 3.38 -5.55
N GLY A 159 13.73 2.16 -6.00
CA GLY A 159 15.01 1.92 -6.67
C GLY A 159 15.22 2.76 -7.94
N LYS A 160 14.14 3.09 -8.66
CA LYS A 160 14.20 3.99 -9.83
C LYS A 160 14.32 5.47 -9.43
N LEU A 161 13.72 5.87 -8.31
CA LEU A 161 13.79 7.24 -7.80
C LEU A 161 15.14 7.57 -7.15
N GLU A 162 15.90 6.58 -6.72
CA GLU A 162 17.28 6.76 -6.22
C GLU A 162 18.31 6.92 -7.34
N GLY A 163 17.98 6.53 -8.58
CA GLY A 163 18.90 6.60 -9.73
C GLY A 163 18.92 7.96 -10.44
N ASP A 164 19.78 8.08 -11.46
CA ASP A 164 20.00 9.31 -12.23
C ASP A 164 18.75 9.77 -12.99
N GLU A 165 17.89 8.85 -13.40
CA GLU A 165 16.64 9.15 -14.12
C GLU A 165 15.44 9.46 -13.19
N ARG A 166 15.67 9.81 -11.92
CA ARG A 166 14.59 10.06 -10.92
C ARG A 166 13.49 10.97 -11.42
N GLY A 167 13.85 12.04 -12.14
CA GLY A 167 12.90 13.01 -12.67
C GLY A 167 11.94 12.39 -13.69
N ARG A 168 12.43 11.50 -14.55
CA ARG A 168 11.62 10.76 -15.55
C ARG A 168 10.67 9.78 -14.88
N TRP A 169 11.18 8.96 -13.97
CA TRP A 169 10.39 7.94 -13.28
C TRP A 169 9.32 8.56 -12.37
N ARG A 170 9.66 9.67 -11.68
CA ARG A 170 8.68 10.44 -10.91
C ARG A 170 7.51 10.89 -11.80
N ARG A 171 7.79 11.51 -12.95
CA ARG A 171 6.76 12.00 -13.86
C ARG A 171 5.89 10.88 -14.42
N LEU A 172 6.51 9.75 -14.80
CA LEU A 172 5.77 8.60 -15.31
C LEU A 172 4.86 7.98 -14.25
N ALA A 173 5.36 7.74 -13.05
CA ALA A 173 4.57 7.17 -11.94
C ALA A 173 3.42 8.10 -11.55
N TRP A 174 3.70 9.39 -11.44
CA TRP A 174 2.71 10.40 -11.08
C TRP A 174 1.65 10.59 -12.18
N GLY A 175 2.08 10.63 -13.46
CA GLY A 175 1.17 10.67 -14.60
C GLY A 175 0.29 9.43 -14.72
N LEU A 176 0.87 8.23 -14.51
CA LEU A 176 0.12 6.97 -14.48
C LEU A 176 -0.94 6.98 -13.38
N PHE A 177 -0.57 7.37 -12.18
CA PHE A 177 -1.49 7.45 -11.04
C PHE A 177 -2.63 8.43 -11.30
N SER A 178 -2.33 9.61 -11.85
CA SER A 178 -3.33 10.60 -12.26
C SER A 178 -4.23 10.05 -13.37
N GLY A 179 -3.66 9.41 -14.38
CA GLY A 179 -4.41 8.81 -15.49
C GLY A 179 -5.37 7.71 -15.01
N VAL A 180 -4.92 6.82 -14.14
CA VAL A 180 -5.77 5.76 -13.55
C VAL A 180 -6.90 6.38 -12.73
N PHE A 181 -6.60 7.42 -11.93
CA PHE A 181 -7.62 8.10 -11.14
C PHE A 181 -8.71 8.71 -12.04
N PHE A 182 -8.33 9.48 -13.08
CA PHE A 182 -9.32 10.09 -13.99
C PHE A 182 -10.06 9.06 -14.83
N LEU A 183 -9.41 7.93 -15.19
CA LEU A 183 -10.09 6.82 -15.84
C LEU A 183 -11.17 6.23 -14.93
N GLN A 184 -10.86 5.96 -13.66
CA GLN A 184 -11.83 5.47 -12.69
C GLN A 184 -12.97 6.46 -12.46
N LEU A 185 -12.67 7.76 -12.37
CA LEU A 185 -13.67 8.81 -12.29
C LEU A 185 -14.60 8.79 -13.50
N GLY A 186 -14.03 8.71 -14.72
CA GLY A 186 -14.78 8.62 -15.96
C GLY A 186 -15.71 7.40 -16.01
N LEU A 187 -15.21 6.23 -15.64
CA LEU A 187 -16.01 5.00 -15.57
C LEU A 187 -17.15 5.13 -14.54
N GLY A 188 -16.90 5.76 -13.41
CA GLY A 188 -17.94 6.02 -12.41
C GLY A 188 -19.02 6.97 -12.91
N LEU A 189 -18.66 8.01 -13.68
CA LEU A 189 -19.61 8.93 -14.30
C LEU A 189 -20.44 8.25 -15.42
N LEU A 190 -19.89 7.23 -16.07
CA LEU A 190 -20.58 6.41 -17.08
C LEU A 190 -21.53 5.36 -16.44
N GLY A 191 -21.73 5.38 -15.15
CA GLY A 191 -22.66 4.49 -14.46
C GLY A 191 -22.03 3.18 -13.96
N LEU A 192 -20.69 3.10 -13.88
CA LEU A 192 -19.95 1.97 -13.32
C LEU A 192 -19.35 2.33 -11.95
N PRO A 193 -20.16 2.43 -10.88
CA PRO A 193 -19.73 2.92 -9.57
C PRO A 193 -18.68 2.01 -8.91
N ASP A 194 -18.65 0.72 -9.27
CA ASP A 194 -17.71 -0.25 -8.74
C ASP A 194 -16.25 0.08 -9.07
N PHE A 195 -16.00 0.86 -10.11
CA PHE A 195 -14.66 1.30 -10.49
C PHE A 195 -14.21 2.55 -9.75
N LEU A 196 -15.08 3.26 -9.03
CA LEU A 196 -14.70 4.43 -8.24
C LEU A 196 -13.73 4.03 -7.10
N MET A 197 -12.69 4.82 -6.86
CA MET A 197 -11.62 4.52 -5.90
C MET A 197 -12.16 4.20 -4.49
N THR A 198 -13.20 4.91 -4.05
CA THR A 198 -13.83 4.72 -2.71
C THR A 198 -15.27 4.23 -2.80
N GLY A 199 -15.75 3.80 -3.96
CA GLY A 199 -17.16 3.50 -4.20
C GLY A 199 -18.08 4.72 -4.23
N LYS A 200 -17.55 5.92 -4.01
CA LYS A 200 -18.29 7.20 -4.05
C LYS A 200 -17.56 8.19 -4.96
N LEU A 201 -18.32 9.04 -5.64
CA LEU A 201 -17.76 10.09 -6.48
C LEU A 201 -17.10 11.17 -5.61
N HIS A 202 -15.79 11.30 -5.69
CA HIS A 202 -15.01 12.33 -5.03
C HIS A 202 -14.12 13.03 -6.05
N LEU A 203 -14.23 14.33 -6.14
CA LEU A 203 -13.28 15.13 -6.92
C LEU A 203 -12.04 15.40 -6.06
N PRO A 204 -10.84 15.04 -6.49
CA PRO A 204 -9.61 15.21 -5.69
C PRO A 204 -9.08 16.65 -5.80
N ILE A 205 -9.96 17.61 -5.67
CA ILE A 205 -9.59 19.01 -5.64
C ILE A 205 -9.36 19.40 -4.19
N PRO A 206 -8.19 19.92 -3.80
CA PRO A 206 -7.88 20.25 -2.41
C PRO A 206 -8.93 21.12 -1.74
N ALA A 207 -9.49 22.08 -2.47
CA ALA A 207 -10.58 22.94 -1.99
C ALA A 207 -11.84 22.13 -1.59
N LEU A 208 -12.23 21.14 -2.40
CA LEU A 208 -13.38 20.29 -2.11
C LEU A 208 -13.10 19.26 -1.00
N ILE A 209 -11.85 18.81 -0.85
CA ILE A 209 -11.44 17.96 0.28
C ILE A 209 -11.62 18.69 1.61
N ALA A 210 -11.34 20.00 1.65
CA ALA A 210 -11.53 20.82 2.84
C ALA A 210 -12.97 21.32 3.00
N ALA A 211 -13.57 21.90 1.95
CA ALA A 211 -14.90 22.52 2.01
C ALA A 211 -16.03 21.49 2.15
N GLY A 212 -15.93 20.33 1.50
CA GLY A 212 -16.98 19.30 1.54
C GLY A 212 -17.32 18.81 2.95
N PRO A 213 -16.35 18.36 3.76
CA PRO A 213 -16.59 17.98 5.15
C PRO A 213 -17.05 19.14 6.04
N LEU A 214 -16.53 20.34 5.84
CA LEU A 214 -16.97 21.54 6.57
C LEU A 214 -18.45 21.84 6.31
N TYR A 215 -18.87 21.79 5.04
CA TYR A 215 -20.25 22.03 4.66
C TYR A 215 -21.22 20.96 5.21
N ARG A 216 -20.81 19.68 5.19
CA ARG A 216 -21.64 18.57 5.67
C ARG A 216 -21.61 18.38 7.19
N GLY A 217 -20.64 18.96 7.90
CA GLY A 217 -20.40 18.70 9.32
C GLY A 217 -19.86 17.30 9.64
N GLU A 218 -19.49 16.52 8.60
CA GLU A 218 -19.04 15.13 8.73
C GLU A 218 -17.79 14.86 7.89
N GLY A 219 -17.03 13.80 8.24
CA GLY A 219 -15.90 13.36 7.45
C GLY A 219 -14.63 14.18 7.69
N PHE A 220 -14.46 14.78 8.87
CA PHE A 220 -13.27 15.59 9.26
C PHE A 220 -11.95 14.82 9.15
N PHE A 221 -11.99 13.49 9.13
CA PHE A 221 -10.80 12.66 8.88
C PHE A 221 -10.07 13.08 7.59
N MET A 222 -10.79 13.39 6.52
CA MET A 222 -10.20 13.81 5.25
C MET A 222 -9.48 15.16 5.36
N ILE A 223 -10.00 16.09 6.14
CA ILE A 223 -9.34 17.38 6.41
C ILE A 223 -8.07 17.17 7.21
N ILE A 224 -8.12 16.33 8.25
CA ILE A 224 -6.95 16.01 9.08
C ILE A 224 -5.88 15.34 8.23
N LEU A 225 -6.24 14.34 7.43
CA LEU A 225 -5.33 13.64 6.53
C LEU A 225 -4.70 14.62 5.53
N PHE A 226 -5.49 15.49 4.91
CA PHE A 226 -5.01 16.51 4.00
C PHE A 226 -4.05 17.49 4.69
N ALA A 227 -4.42 18.03 5.84
CA ALA A 227 -3.59 18.96 6.60
C ALA A 227 -2.25 18.31 7.01
N VAL A 228 -2.30 17.08 7.54
CA VAL A 228 -1.09 16.33 7.92
C VAL A 228 -0.20 16.08 6.70
N THR A 229 -0.75 15.66 5.57
CA THR A 229 0.05 15.43 4.36
C THR A 229 0.66 16.73 3.82
N VAL A 230 -0.06 17.85 3.85
CA VAL A 230 0.48 19.16 3.45
C VAL A 230 1.59 19.63 4.38
N ILE A 231 1.44 19.44 5.70
CA ILE A 231 2.47 19.81 6.68
C ILE A 231 3.73 18.95 6.52
N LEU A 232 3.57 17.63 6.35
CA LEU A 232 4.70 16.69 6.25
C LEU A 232 5.44 16.81 4.91
N VAL A 233 4.71 16.97 3.82
CA VAL A 233 5.26 16.94 2.45
C VAL A 233 5.48 18.34 1.89
N GLY A 234 4.77 19.32 2.43
CA GLY A 234 4.89 20.74 2.03
C GLY A 234 4.62 20.97 0.53
N PRO A 235 5.42 21.80 -0.14
CA PRO A 235 5.26 22.10 -1.57
C PRO A 235 5.36 20.87 -2.49
N ALA A 236 6.00 19.79 -2.03
CA ALA A 236 6.09 18.55 -2.78
C ALA A 236 4.73 17.85 -2.93
N TRP A 237 3.71 18.22 -2.12
CA TRP A 237 2.35 17.70 -2.27
C TRP A 237 1.80 17.97 -3.68
N CYS A 238 1.94 19.20 -4.18
CA CYS A 238 1.47 19.55 -5.53
C CYS A 238 2.25 18.84 -6.64
N SER A 239 3.52 18.51 -6.41
CA SER A 239 4.42 17.92 -7.40
C SER A 239 4.48 16.38 -7.36
N HIS A 240 3.88 15.72 -6.35
CA HIS A 240 3.96 14.26 -6.19
C HIS A 240 2.62 13.60 -5.87
N LEU A 241 1.65 14.32 -5.30
CA LEU A 241 0.39 13.76 -4.82
C LEU A 241 -0.84 14.35 -5.51
N CYS A 242 -0.77 15.58 -6.02
CA CYS A 242 -1.89 16.24 -6.68
C CYS A 242 -2.10 15.70 -8.10
N TYR A 243 -3.25 15.13 -8.37
CA TYR A 243 -3.58 14.58 -9.69
C TYR A 243 -3.54 15.63 -10.82
N ILE A 244 -4.05 16.83 -10.53
CA ILE A 244 -4.05 17.96 -11.49
C ILE A 244 -2.63 18.47 -11.72
N GLY A 245 -1.80 18.48 -10.68
CA GLY A 245 -0.40 18.88 -10.81
C GLY A 245 0.41 18.00 -11.77
N ALA A 246 0.01 16.74 -11.99
CA ALA A 246 0.61 15.88 -13.01
C ALA A 246 0.37 16.42 -14.42
N TRP A 247 -0.84 16.87 -14.71
CA TRP A 247 -1.20 17.47 -16.01
C TRP A 247 -0.50 18.81 -16.23
N ASP A 248 -0.44 19.64 -15.20
CA ASP A 248 0.30 20.91 -15.25
C ASP A 248 1.78 20.67 -15.56
N ASN A 249 2.40 19.71 -14.89
CA ASN A 249 3.79 19.34 -15.16
C ASN A 249 4.01 18.86 -16.61
N TRP A 250 3.06 18.14 -17.19
CA TRP A 250 3.15 17.70 -18.60
C TRP A 250 2.93 18.85 -19.56
N ALA A 251 2.00 19.75 -19.28
CA ALA A 251 1.71 20.91 -20.11
C ALA A 251 2.90 21.89 -20.21
N VAL A 252 3.71 21.98 -19.14
CA VAL A 252 4.89 22.86 -19.10
C VAL A 252 6.09 22.23 -19.82
N GLN A 253 6.10 20.92 -20.04
CA GLN A 253 7.19 20.27 -20.78
C GLN A 253 7.24 20.73 -22.23
N GLY A 254 8.37 21.26 -22.64
CA GLY A 254 8.57 21.78 -24.01
C GLY A 254 8.45 23.31 -24.13
N ARG A 255 8.05 24.01 -23.09
CA ARG A 255 8.08 25.48 -23.08
C ARG A 255 9.40 25.98 -22.46
N GLN A 256 10.21 26.67 -23.27
CA GLN A 256 11.52 27.16 -22.84
C GLN A 256 11.47 28.41 -21.94
N SER A 257 10.38 29.15 -21.93
CA SER A 257 10.20 30.29 -21.00
C SER A 257 8.71 30.46 -20.66
N VAL A 258 8.43 30.63 -19.39
CA VAL A 258 7.11 31.09 -18.94
C VAL A 258 7.21 32.61 -18.85
N GLY A 259 6.46 33.32 -19.70
CA GLY A 259 6.30 34.78 -19.57
C GLY A 259 5.74 35.14 -18.20
N ALA A 260 5.97 36.39 -17.77
CA ALA A 260 5.43 36.89 -16.52
C ALA A 260 3.90 36.67 -16.46
N VAL A 261 3.41 36.09 -15.36
CA VAL A 261 1.96 35.86 -15.16
C VAL A 261 1.25 37.20 -15.20
N PRO A 262 0.31 37.43 -16.13
CA PRO A 262 -0.39 38.70 -16.23
C PRO A 262 -1.17 38.99 -14.95
N GLY A 263 -1.27 40.29 -14.58
CA GLY A 263 -1.89 40.72 -13.32
C GLY A 263 -3.33 40.25 -13.15
N TRP A 264 -4.09 40.19 -14.25
CA TRP A 264 -5.46 39.70 -14.23
C TRP A 264 -5.57 38.21 -13.80
N ALA A 265 -4.59 37.37 -14.09
CA ALA A 265 -4.59 35.97 -13.70
C ALA A 265 -4.48 35.79 -12.17
N LYS A 266 -3.80 36.73 -11.49
CA LYS A 266 -3.77 36.78 -10.02
C LYS A 266 -5.14 37.14 -9.46
N ALA A 267 -5.80 38.16 -10.03
CA ALA A 267 -7.16 38.55 -9.63
C ALA A 267 -8.18 37.43 -9.87
N LEU A 268 -8.11 36.75 -11.04
CA LEU A 268 -8.96 35.62 -11.36
C LEU A 268 -8.79 34.46 -10.37
N ARG A 269 -7.56 34.16 -9.97
CA ARG A 269 -7.29 33.12 -8.96
C ARG A 269 -7.97 33.43 -7.63
N TRP A 270 -7.92 34.69 -7.17
CA TRP A 270 -8.60 35.08 -5.94
C TRP A 270 -10.11 35.09 -6.10
N ALA A 271 -10.65 35.53 -7.24
CA ALA A 271 -12.07 35.47 -7.53
C ALA A 271 -12.60 34.03 -7.50
N ILE A 272 -11.89 33.08 -8.14
CA ILE A 272 -12.25 31.66 -8.10
C ILE A 272 -12.15 31.10 -6.67
N ALA A 273 -11.12 31.47 -5.90
CA ALA A 273 -11.00 31.05 -4.51
C ALA A 273 -12.20 31.54 -3.67
N PHE A 274 -12.56 32.79 -3.80
CA PHE A 274 -13.76 33.34 -3.12
C PHE A 274 -15.05 32.64 -3.56
N LEU A 275 -15.20 32.33 -4.84
CA LEU A 275 -16.39 31.65 -5.35
C LEU A 275 -16.51 30.21 -4.82
N VAL A 276 -15.41 29.56 -4.50
CA VAL A 276 -15.40 28.15 -4.01
C VAL A 276 -15.55 28.09 -2.48
N PHE A 277 -15.07 29.10 -1.75
CA PHE A 277 -15.05 29.11 -0.28
C PHE A 277 -16.05 30.10 0.35
N GLY A 278 -16.63 31.02 -0.43
CA GLY A 278 -17.66 31.96 0.01
C GLY A 278 -19.05 31.46 -0.27
#